data_f02c20ff03feb1a6cd395243fc65a4c8
#
_entry.id   f02c20ff03feb1a6cd395243fc65a4c8
#
_cell.length_a   1.000
_cell.length_b   1.000
_cell.length_c   1.000
_cell.angle_alpha   90.00
_cell.angle_beta   90.00
_cell.angle_gamma   90.00
#
_symmetry.space_group_name_H-M   'P 1'
#
loop_
_entity.id
_entity.type
_entity.pdbx_description
1 polymer ?
#
loop_
_entity_poly.entity_id
_entity_poly.type
_entity_poly.pdbx_seq_one_letter_code
_entity_poly.pdbx_strand_id
1 'polypeptide(L)'
;MSLLIFLLLALILLSLMAGLLRRLPWLAGLVVALGLGWLAWGLWRAPLEGNIEMLGRTLMQNLPNQLLNFSFQLTPAIRAPILLLLFWGSLFALAAALLKTERILFPAIPILLAALILFLGSAPLLWAPLWLMLAAVIMAFIAQGNQPRSARAALRVLLAPILAFPFFLFAAWVFSQSAVAADDPRLWNNAWKALIVGMLILTSPVPLHGWITALGESSSAFAGAFLVGVWQIAIYTFLRRLLFTYPAITDFADPGLWLPWIAVIQMLWAGAFMFGSQRLGQLWGYLLLWMYGAAFLAWGLTGELGSEAVFWLFLVTPLVLTLTAAGLQSIAHRFGENPAYEKLHGASERMPLSTLGFIAGGIFLLGWPLGALFPMRLATFQVAEYRAGNIFLWAMLALALGVLGVIRAARRLTSPLQDVTLEREPAIAAWTIGVLLAAGGVIALNPGLLSPIAQQLLIWFNML
;
A
#
# COMPACT_ATOMS: atom_id res chain seq x y z
N MET A 1 20.58 -8.10 -22.24
CA MET A 1 19.41 -7.23 -21.90
C MET A 1 19.43 -6.98 -20.41
N SER A 2 19.14 -5.76 -19.94
CA SER A 2 19.08 -5.54 -18.50
C SER A 2 17.86 -6.20 -17.88
N LEU A 3 17.98 -6.65 -16.62
CA LEU A 3 16.89 -7.23 -15.86
C LEU A 3 15.73 -6.24 -15.69
N LEU A 4 16.01 -4.95 -15.53
CA LEU A 4 15.00 -3.91 -15.43
C LEU A 4 14.16 -3.81 -16.71
N ILE A 5 14.81 -3.74 -17.89
CA ILE A 5 14.09 -3.70 -19.18
C ILE A 5 13.24 -4.97 -19.35
N PHE A 6 13.76 -6.14 -18.97
CA PHE A 6 12.99 -7.37 -19.02
C PHE A 6 11.74 -7.30 -18.15
N LEU A 7 11.84 -6.83 -16.90
CA LEU A 7 10.70 -6.67 -16.01
C LEU A 7 9.66 -5.69 -16.58
N LEU A 8 10.10 -4.55 -17.10
CA LEU A 8 9.18 -3.55 -17.69
C LEU A 8 8.46 -4.11 -18.92
N LEU A 9 9.17 -4.78 -19.83
CA LEU A 9 8.57 -5.41 -21.01
C LEU A 9 7.59 -6.52 -20.63
N ALA A 10 7.94 -7.35 -19.64
CA ALA A 10 7.06 -8.40 -19.13
C ALA A 10 5.77 -7.82 -18.53
N LEU A 11 5.87 -6.73 -17.76
CA LEU A 11 4.70 -6.05 -17.19
C LEU A 11 3.83 -5.40 -18.26
N ILE A 12 4.41 -4.77 -19.27
CA ILE A 12 3.66 -4.22 -20.42
C ILE A 12 2.96 -5.35 -21.17
N LEU A 13 3.65 -6.47 -21.43
CA LEU A 13 3.06 -7.62 -22.11
C LEU A 13 1.90 -8.22 -21.30
N LEU A 14 2.06 -8.38 -19.97
CA LEU A 14 0.98 -8.84 -19.10
C LEU A 14 -0.24 -7.91 -19.16
N SER A 15 -0.01 -6.60 -19.19
CA SER A 15 -1.09 -5.63 -19.32
C SER A 15 -1.82 -5.75 -20.65
N LEU A 16 -1.08 -5.89 -21.77
CA LEU A 16 -1.66 -6.08 -23.09
C LEU A 16 -2.46 -7.39 -23.17
N MET A 17 -1.93 -8.49 -22.64
CA MET A 17 -2.64 -9.77 -22.55
C MET A 17 -3.93 -9.66 -21.74
N ALA A 18 -3.87 -9.01 -20.57
CA ALA A 18 -5.05 -8.77 -19.77
C ALA A 18 -6.09 -7.89 -20.48
N GLY A 19 -5.64 -6.89 -21.24
CA GLY A 19 -6.49 -6.05 -22.09
C GLY A 19 -7.17 -6.83 -23.22
N LEU A 20 -6.48 -7.74 -23.86
CA LEU A 20 -7.05 -8.63 -24.88
C LEU A 20 -8.09 -9.59 -24.26
N LEU A 21 -7.83 -10.08 -23.06
CA LEU A 21 -8.71 -10.97 -22.31
C LEU A 21 -9.85 -10.25 -21.57
N ARG A 22 -10.07 -8.95 -21.79
CA ARG A 22 -11.08 -8.13 -21.07
C ARG A 22 -12.51 -8.69 -21.10
N ARG A 23 -12.82 -9.55 -22.09
CA ARG A 23 -14.13 -10.22 -22.19
C ARG A 23 -14.26 -11.39 -21.19
N LEU A 24 -13.15 -11.93 -20.71
CA LEU A 24 -13.04 -13.02 -19.75
C LEU A 24 -12.27 -12.54 -18.51
N PRO A 25 -12.87 -11.70 -17.65
CA PRO A 25 -12.16 -11.00 -16.57
C PRO A 25 -11.50 -11.96 -15.56
N TRP A 26 -12.10 -13.11 -15.28
CA TRP A 26 -11.52 -14.11 -14.42
C TRP A 26 -10.20 -14.67 -14.99
N LEU A 27 -10.14 -14.92 -16.32
CA LEU A 27 -8.94 -15.40 -16.99
C LEU A 27 -7.87 -14.30 -17.08
N ALA A 28 -8.28 -13.06 -17.37
CA ALA A 28 -7.38 -11.91 -17.34
C ALA A 28 -6.70 -11.76 -15.98
N GLY A 29 -7.47 -11.84 -14.90
CA GLY A 29 -6.95 -11.76 -13.54
C GLY A 29 -6.04 -12.93 -13.18
N LEU A 30 -6.36 -14.15 -13.61
CA LEU A 30 -5.52 -15.32 -13.39
C LEU A 30 -4.17 -15.19 -14.13
N VAL A 31 -4.19 -14.75 -15.40
CA VAL A 31 -2.97 -14.52 -16.18
C VAL A 31 -2.08 -13.46 -15.51
N VAL A 32 -2.67 -12.36 -15.06
CA VAL A 32 -1.92 -11.32 -14.33
C VAL A 32 -1.35 -11.87 -13.03
N ALA A 33 -2.16 -12.57 -12.25
CA ALA A 33 -1.71 -13.15 -10.97
C ALA A 33 -0.55 -14.12 -11.14
N LEU A 34 -0.68 -15.08 -12.05
CA LEU A 34 0.38 -16.06 -12.33
C LEU A 34 1.63 -15.40 -12.94
N GLY A 35 1.46 -14.45 -13.86
CA GLY A 35 2.57 -13.72 -14.46
C GLY A 35 3.36 -12.90 -13.44
N LEU A 36 2.67 -12.15 -12.56
CA LEU A 36 3.32 -11.39 -11.48
C LEU A 36 3.96 -12.31 -10.45
N GLY A 37 3.30 -13.41 -10.08
CA GLY A 37 3.86 -14.43 -9.18
C GLY A 37 5.13 -15.08 -9.75
N TRP A 38 5.14 -15.37 -11.06
CA TRP A 38 6.31 -15.90 -11.75
C TRP A 38 7.47 -14.89 -11.79
N LEU A 39 7.18 -13.61 -12.07
CA LEU A 39 8.18 -12.55 -12.03
C LEU A 39 8.74 -12.35 -10.61
N ALA A 40 7.89 -12.38 -9.58
CA ALA A 40 8.32 -12.32 -8.19
C ALA A 40 9.22 -13.51 -7.82
N TRP A 41 8.81 -14.72 -8.19
CA TRP A 41 9.60 -15.94 -7.98
C TRP A 41 10.95 -15.89 -8.69
N GLY A 42 10.97 -15.48 -9.96
CA GLY A 42 12.20 -15.33 -10.75
C GLY A 42 13.15 -14.30 -10.12
N LEU A 43 12.60 -13.17 -9.68
CA LEU A 43 13.37 -12.14 -9.00
C LEU A 43 13.88 -12.62 -7.63
N TRP A 44 13.11 -13.41 -6.88
CA TRP A 44 13.52 -14.00 -5.61
C TRP A 44 14.71 -14.96 -5.77
N ARG A 45 14.67 -15.81 -6.81
CA ARG A 45 15.70 -16.81 -7.10
C ARG A 45 16.96 -16.25 -7.75
N ALA A 46 16.87 -15.07 -8.32
CA ALA A 46 17.98 -14.45 -9.01
C ALA A 46 19.16 -14.19 -8.04
N PRO A 47 20.41 -14.44 -8.40
CA PRO A 47 21.57 -14.05 -7.60
C PRO A 47 21.59 -12.53 -7.40
N LEU A 48 22.27 -12.04 -6.37
CA LEU A 48 22.40 -10.58 -6.13
C LEU A 48 23.40 -9.92 -7.07
N GLU A 49 24.41 -10.67 -7.48
CA GLU A 49 25.47 -10.23 -8.38
C GLU A 49 25.61 -11.21 -9.54
N GLY A 50 26.03 -10.69 -10.70
CA GLY A 50 26.27 -11.49 -11.89
C GLY A 50 25.13 -11.51 -12.90
N ASN A 51 25.19 -12.47 -13.82
CA ASN A 51 24.21 -12.64 -14.87
C ASN A 51 23.16 -13.67 -14.47
N ILE A 52 21.91 -13.42 -14.86
CA ILE A 52 20.79 -14.33 -14.64
C ILE A 52 20.44 -14.96 -15.99
N GLU A 53 20.30 -16.27 -16.03
CA GLU A 53 19.72 -16.96 -17.17
C GLU A 53 18.21 -17.10 -16.98
N MET A 54 17.45 -16.39 -17.81
CA MET A 54 15.99 -16.44 -17.80
C MET A 54 15.48 -16.60 -19.24
N LEU A 55 14.64 -17.60 -19.48
CA LEU A 55 14.10 -17.89 -20.81
C LEU A 55 15.20 -18.06 -21.90
N GLY A 56 16.33 -18.69 -21.58
CA GLY A 56 17.44 -18.89 -22.50
C GLY A 56 18.23 -17.60 -22.86
N ARG A 57 18.03 -16.52 -22.12
CA ARG A 57 18.76 -15.26 -22.28
C ARG A 57 19.51 -14.89 -21.01
N THR A 58 20.74 -14.42 -21.18
CA THR A 58 21.51 -13.82 -20.09
C THR A 58 21.02 -12.40 -19.82
N LEU A 59 20.52 -12.15 -18.62
CA LEU A 59 20.08 -10.84 -18.15
C LEU A 59 21.17 -10.25 -17.24
N MET A 60 21.63 -9.06 -17.54
CA MET A 60 22.60 -8.35 -16.74
C MET A 60 21.90 -7.55 -15.64
N GLN A 61 22.34 -7.73 -14.40
CA GLN A 61 21.94 -6.89 -13.27
C GLN A 61 22.75 -5.60 -13.25
N ASN A 62 22.24 -4.61 -12.55
CA ASN A 62 22.91 -3.33 -12.30
C ASN A 62 23.39 -2.58 -13.55
N LEU A 63 22.92 -2.95 -14.73
CA LEU A 63 23.21 -2.19 -15.94
C LEU A 63 22.40 -0.90 -15.91
N PRO A 64 23.03 0.29 -15.88
CA PRO A 64 22.31 1.54 -15.97
C PRO A 64 21.65 1.65 -17.35
N ASN A 65 20.35 1.86 -17.37
CA ASN A 65 19.61 2.12 -18.59
C ASN A 65 19.32 3.61 -18.67
N GLN A 66 19.67 4.24 -19.75
CA GLN A 66 19.39 5.66 -19.96
C GLN A 66 18.15 5.84 -20.81
N LEU A 67 17.21 6.63 -20.33
CA LEU A 67 16.02 7.06 -21.03
C LEU A 67 15.80 8.55 -20.74
N LEU A 68 15.78 9.41 -21.75
CA LEU A 68 15.54 10.86 -21.61
C LEU A 68 16.40 11.52 -20.51
N ASN A 69 17.70 11.23 -20.48
CA ASN A 69 18.67 11.71 -19.47
C ASN A 69 18.46 11.17 -18.03
N PHE A 70 17.49 10.27 -17.83
CA PHE A 70 17.38 9.52 -16.59
C PHE A 70 18.15 8.21 -16.69
N SER A 71 18.86 7.85 -15.65
CA SER A 71 19.40 6.51 -15.50
C SER A 71 18.47 5.70 -14.59
N PHE A 72 18.25 4.43 -14.95
CA PHE A 72 17.46 3.50 -14.19
C PHE A 72 18.32 2.31 -13.84
N GLN A 73 18.35 1.98 -12.55
CA GLN A 73 19.13 0.86 -12.04
C GLN A 73 18.30 -0.01 -11.12
N LEU A 74 18.47 -1.32 -11.22
CA LEU A 74 17.91 -2.28 -10.29
C LEU A 74 19.01 -2.65 -9.28
N THR A 75 19.16 -1.85 -8.23
CA THR A 75 20.07 -2.16 -7.12
C THR A 75 19.50 -3.24 -6.21
N PRO A 76 20.31 -3.97 -5.43
CA PRO A 76 19.84 -4.92 -4.43
C PRO A 76 18.79 -4.34 -3.48
N ALA A 77 18.99 -3.10 -3.05
CA ALA A 77 18.09 -2.40 -2.14
C ALA A 77 16.68 -2.15 -2.71
N ILE A 78 16.57 -1.89 -4.03
CA ILE A 78 15.27 -1.68 -4.68
C ILE A 78 14.59 -3.02 -4.99
N ARG A 79 15.33 -4.11 -5.03
CA ARG A 79 14.82 -5.45 -5.32
C ARG A 79 13.76 -5.90 -4.30
N ALA A 80 13.98 -5.67 -2.99
CA ALA A 80 13.03 -6.06 -1.96
C ALA A 80 11.66 -5.37 -2.11
N PRO A 81 11.56 -4.03 -2.25
CA PRO A 81 10.26 -3.39 -2.50
C PRO A 81 9.63 -3.80 -3.83
N ILE A 82 10.38 -4.04 -4.90
CA ILE A 82 9.83 -4.55 -6.16
C ILE A 82 9.21 -5.93 -5.97
N LEU A 83 9.87 -6.83 -5.25
CA LEU A 83 9.31 -8.14 -4.90
C LEU A 83 7.99 -8.03 -4.15
N LEU A 84 7.93 -7.13 -3.16
CA LEU A 84 6.70 -6.86 -2.42
C LEU A 84 5.60 -6.33 -3.34
N LEU A 85 5.90 -5.40 -4.23
CA LEU A 85 4.94 -4.86 -5.20
C LEU A 85 4.40 -5.94 -6.15
N LEU A 86 5.26 -6.81 -6.67
CA LEU A 86 4.85 -7.94 -7.53
C LEU A 86 4.01 -8.95 -6.75
N PHE A 87 4.39 -9.28 -5.52
CA PHE A 87 3.63 -10.17 -4.64
C PHE A 87 2.23 -9.59 -4.33
N TRP A 88 2.14 -8.31 -3.95
CA TRP A 88 0.87 -7.64 -3.73
C TRP A 88 0.01 -7.67 -4.99
N GLY A 89 0.59 -7.31 -6.14
CA GLY A 89 -0.12 -7.34 -7.42
C GLY A 89 -0.67 -8.72 -7.75
N SER A 90 0.13 -9.79 -7.53
CA SER A 90 -0.29 -11.17 -7.75
C SER A 90 -1.45 -11.57 -6.84
N LEU A 91 -1.35 -11.33 -5.53
CA LEU A 91 -2.37 -11.68 -4.55
C LEU A 91 -3.70 -10.95 -4.82
N PHE A 92 -3.64 -9.63 -5.07
CA PHE A 92 -4.82 -8.84 -5.37
C PHE A 92 -5.46 -9.22 -6.70
N ALA A 93 -4.67 -9.47 -7.75
CA ALA A 93 -5.20 -9.91 -9.03
C ALA A 93 -5.91 -11.26 -8.92
N LEU A 94 -5.34 -12.21 -8.16
CA LEU A 94 -5.96 -13.52 -7.93
C LEU A 94 -7.29 -13.40 -7.18
N ALA A 95 -7.30 -12.70 -6.06
CA ALA A 95 -8.52 -12.52 -5.27
C ALA A 95 -9.60 -11.74 -6.05
N ALA A 96 -9.20 -10.70 -6.78
CA ALA A 96 -10.08 -9.91 -7.62
C ALA A 96 -10.69 -10.74 -8.78
N ALA A 97 -9.93 -11.68 -9.36
CA ALA A 97 -10.41 -12.59 -10.38
C ALA A 97 -11.50 -13.54 -9.86
N LEU A 98 -11.27 -14.11 -8.67
CA LEU A 98 -12.21 -15.03 -8.02
C LEU A 98 -13.52 -14.34 -7.62
N LEU A 99 -13.46 -13.07 -7.24
CA LEU A 99 -14.60 -12.28 -6.76
C LEU A 99 -15.29 -11.43 -7.85
N LYS A 100 -14.89 -11.63 -9.13
CA LYS A 100 -15.49 -10.96 -10.29
C LYS A 100 -15.53 -9.43 -10.16
N THR A 101 -14.41 -8.84 -9.77
CA THR A 101 -14.27 -7.39 -9.62
C THR A 101 -14.20 -6.66 -10.98
N GLU A 102 -13.88 -5.38 -10.96
CA GLU A 102 -13.85 -4.51 -12.13
C GLU A 102 -12.81 -4.95 -13.18
N ARG A 103 -13.22 -4.96 -14.43
CA ARG A 103 -12.40 -5.43 -15.58
C ARG A 103 -11.16 -4.57 -15.81
N ILE A 104 -11.22 -3.27 -15.49
CA ILE A 104 -10.11 -2.32 -15.71
C ILE A 104 -8.93 -2.61 -14.77
N LEU A 105 -9.17 -3.23 -13.63
CA LEU A 105 -8.15 -3.50 -12.62
C LEU A 105 -7.01 -4.38 -13.19
N PHE A 106 -7.36 -5.42 -13.95
CA PHE A 106 -6.38 -6.41 -14.41
C PHE A 106 -5.32 -5.85 -15.38
N PRO A 107 -5.66 -5.11 -16.44
CA PRO A 107 -4.63 -4.50 -17.28
C PRO A 107 -3.90 -3.35 -16.59
N ALA A 108 -4.54 -2.66 -15.64
CA ALA A 108 -3.95 -1.50 -14.99
C ALA A 108 -2.93 -1.87 -13.89
N ILE A 109 -3.08 -3.01 -13.21
CA ILE A 109 -2.12 -3.47 -12.19
C ILE A 109 -0.69 -3.55 -12.74
N PRO A 110 -0.38 -4.29 -13.83
CA PRO A 110 0.99 -4.38 -14.33
C PRO A 110 1.57 -3.04 -14.78
N ILE A 111 0.77 -2.17 -15.41
CA ILE A 111 1.25 -0.84 -15.83
C ILE A 111 1.56 0.04 -14.63
N LEU A 112 0.72 0.01 -13.59
CA LEU A 112 1.00 0.74 -12.34
C LEU A 112 2.30 0.25 -11.71
N LEU A 113 2.49 -1.06 -11.62
CA LEU A 113 3.73 -1.63 -11.07
C LEU A 113 4.94 -1.24 -11.91
N ALA A 114 4.85 -1.21 -13.24
CA ALA A 114 5.92 -0.72 -14.12
C ALA A 114 6.26 0.75 -13.82
N ALA A 115 5.27 1.63 -13.66
CA ALA A 115 5.49 3.04 -13.32
C ALA A 115 6.13 3.19 -11.91
N LEU A 116 5.72 2.39 -10.93
CA LEU A 116 6.33 2.39 -9.61
C LEU A 116 7.77 1.82 -9.62
N ILE A 117 8.06 0.84 -10.45
CA ILE A 117 9.44 0.33 -10.64
C ILE A 117 10.33 1.42 -11.25
N LEU A 118 9.84 2.18 -12.24
CA LEU A 118 10.55 3.34 -12.79
C LEU A 118 10.77 4.42 -11.71
N PHE A 119 9.75 4.72 -10.91
CA PHE A 119 9.86 5.64 -9.78
C PHE A 119 10.96 5.21 -8.79
N LEU A 120 10.95 3.94 -8.38
CA LEU A 120 11.90 3.41 -7.41
C LEU A 120 13.32 3.28 -8.00
N GLY A 121 13.47 2.98 -9.29
CA GLY A 121 14.76 2.77 -9.95
C GLY A 121 15.38 4.02 -10.53
N SER A 122 14.70 5.17 -10.53
CA SER A 122 15.19 6.40 -11.21
C SER A 122 16.37 7.06 -10.48
N ALA A 123 17.29 7.59 -11.29
CA ALA A 123 18.37 8.48 -10.88
C ALA A 123 18.49 9.64 -11.89
N PRO A 124 18.70 10.90 -11.45
CA PRO A 124 18.85 11.34 -10.06
C PRO A 124 17.56 11.22 -9.24
N LEU A 125 17.71 10.88 -7.96
CA LEU A 125 16.58 10.53 -7.07
C LEU A 125 15.55 11.66 -6.89
N LEU A 126 15.96 12.93 -6.92
CA LEU A 126 15.07 14.08 -6.76
C LEU A 126 14.10 14.28 -7.94
N TRP A 127 14.35 13.64 -9.08
CA TRP A 127 13.46 13.64 -10.23
C TRP A 127 12.47 12.46 -10.21
N ALA A 128 12.65 11.48 -9.30
CA ALA A 128 11.75 10.34 -9.17
C ALA A 128 10.26 10.74 -9.05
N PRO A 129 9.87 11.83 -8.33
CA PRO A 129 8.47 12.25 -8.25
C PRO A 129 7.78 12.49 -9.61
N LEU A 130 8.51 12.73 -10.69
CA LEU A 130 7.95 12.78 -12.04
C LEU A 130 7.30 11.43 -12.44
N TRP A 131 7.99 10.32 -12.16
CA TRP A 131 7.47 8.97 -12.43
C TRP A 131 6.33 8.61 -11.47
N LEU A 132 6.37 9.16 -10.25
CA LEU A 132 5.27 9.04 -9.31
C LEU A 132 4.00 9.73 -9.80
N MET A 133 4.11 10.87 -10.50
CA MET A 133 2.97 11.51 -11.16
C MET A 133 2.35 10.61 -12.24
N LEU A 134 3.18 9.92 -13.05
CA LEU A 134 2.69 8.93 -14.01
C LEU A 134 1.95 7.79 -13.31
N ALA A 135 2.53 7.25 -12.22
CA ALA A 135 1.88 6.23 -11.41
C ALA A 135 0.53 6.73 -10.86
N ALA A 136 0.46 7.97 -10.36
CA ALA A 136 -0.76 8.56 -9.83
C ALA A 136 -1.86 8.73 -10.89
N VAL A 137 -1.50 9.05 -12.15
CA VAL A 137 -2.47 9.07 -13.26
C VAL A 137 -3.06 7.67 -13.47
N ILE A 138 -2.25 6.62 -13.48
CA ILE A 138 -2.74 5.24 -13.61
C ILE A 138 -3.61 4.87 -12.39
N MET A 139 -3.20 5.25 -11.18
CA MET A 139 -4.00 5.07 -9.96
C MET A 139 -5.36 5.76 -10.05
N ALA A 140 -5.42 6.97 -10.63
CA ALA A 140 -6.67 7.69 -10.82
C ALA A 140 -7.64 6.93 -11.74
N PHE A 141 -7.15 6.31 -12.82
CA PHE A 141 -7.95 5.44 -13.67
C PHE A 141 -8.46 4.20 -12.92
N ILE A 142 -7.61 3.56 -12.12
CA ILE A 142 -8.03 2.42 -11.29
C ILE A 142 -9.09 2.85 -10.27
N ALA A 143 -8.90 3.99 -9.62
CA ALA A 143 -9.83 4.53 -8.63
C ALA A 143 -11.20 4.87 -9.23
N GLN A 144 -11.23 5.37 -10.47
CA GLN A 144 -12.48 5.65 -11.18
C GLN A 144 -13.25 4.38 -11.54
N GLY A 145 -12.54 3.31 -11.90
CA GLY A 145 -13.15 2.03 -12.27
C GLY A 145 -13.99 2.10 -13.55
N ASN A 146 -14.83 1.07 -13.75
CA ASN A 146 -15.74 0.97 -14.91
C ASN A 146 -17.13 1.57 -14.66
N GLN A 147 -17.44 1.94 -13.43
CA GLN A 147 -18.76 2.43 -13.01
C GLN A 147 -18.83 3.96 -13.10
N PRO A 148 -20.00 4.55 -13.33
CA PRO A 148 -20.19 5.99 -13.27
C PRO A 148 -20.15 6.49 -11.83
N ARG A 149 -18.97 6.40 -11.21
CA ARG A 149 -18.72 6.88 -9.87
C ARG A 149 -18.27 8.34 -9.87
N SER A 150 -18.34 8.93 -8.69
CA SER A 150 -17.75 10.24 -8.47
C SER A 150 -16.25 10.25 -8.80
N ALA A 151 -15.80 11.18 -9.63
CA ALA A 151 -14.38 11.39 -9.93
C ALA A 151 -13.55 11.87 -8.71
N ARG A 152 -14.18 12.01 -7.54
CA ARG A 152 -13.59 12.56 -6.33
C ARG A 152 -12.34 11.80 -5.88
N ALA A 153 -12.37 10.45 -5.86
CA ALA A 153 -11.21 9.64 -5.51
C ALA A 153 -10.10 9.79 -6.54
N ALA A 154 -10.43 9.67 -7.82
CA ALA A 154 -9.50 9.79 -8.92
C ALA A 154 -8.75 11.13 -8.90
N LEU A 155 -9.47 12.25 -8.75
CA LEU A 155 -8.87 13.58 -8.68
C LEU A 155 -8.00 13.76 -7.41
N ARG A 156 -8.45 13.25 -6.26
CA ARG A 156 -7.70 13.39 -5.02
C ARG A 156 -6.40 12.60 -4.97
N VAL A 157 -6.34 11.43 -5.63
CA VAL A 157 -5.11 10.65 -5.76
C VAL A 157 -3.98 11.46 -6.43
N LEU A 158 -4.33 12.35 -7.36
CA LEU A 158 -3.36 13.19 -8.06
C LEU A 158 -2.78 14.32 -7.20
N LEU A 159 -3.46 14.71 -6.10
CA LEU A 159 -3.06 15.90 -5.32
C LEU A 159 -1.69 15.74 -4.65
N ALA A 160 -1.43 14.60 -4.01
CA ALA A 160 -0.18 14.43 -3.24
C ALA A 160 1.08 14.54 -4.13
N PRO A 161 1.21 13.81 -5.27
CA PRO A 161 2.39 13.94 -6.13
C PRO A 161 2.46 15.29 -6.85
N ILE A 162 1.33 15.88 -7.26
CA ILE A 162 1.32 17.18 -7.92
C ILE A 162 1.80 18.28 -6.94
N LEU A 163 1.34 18.25 -5.70
CA LEU A 163 1.74 19.24 -4.69
C LEU A 163 3.19 19.03 -4.23
N ALA A 164 3.66 17.79 -4.16
CA ALA A 164 5.03 17.49 -3.74
C ALA A 164 6.08 17.82 -4.82
N PHE A 165 5.75 17.61 -6.10
CA PHE A 165 6.69 17.71 -7.19
C PHE A 165 7.44 19.04 -7.29
N PRO A 166 6.81 20.23 -7.19
CA PRO A 166 7.53 21.52 -7.23
C PRO A 166 8.62 21.66 -6.17
N PHE A 167 8.41 21.11 -4.98
CA PHE A 167 9.38 21.17 -3.90
C PHE A 167 10.61 20.30 -4.19
N PHE A 168 10.40 19.10 -4.75
CA PHE A 168 11.51 18.26 -5.18
C PHE A 168 12.24 18.86 -6.37
N LEU A 169 11.53 19.46 -7.32
CA LEU A 169 12.12 20.12 -8.48
C LEU A 169 12.99 21.30 -8.08
N PHE A 170 12.52 22.14 -7.14
CA PHE A 170 13.29 23.26 -6.60
C PHE A 170 14.56 22.76 -5.91
N ALA A 171 14.46 21.76 -5.05
CA ALA A 171 15.63 21.17 -4.38
C ALA A 171 16.60 20.56 -5.40
N ALA A 172 16.11 19.83 -6.41
CA ALA A 172 16.93 19.27 -7.48
C ALA A 172 17.68 20.34 -8.26
N TRP A 173 17.00 21.42 -8.60
CA TRP A 173 17.62 22.57 -9.30
C TRP A 173 18.74 23.18 -8.45
N VAL A 174 18.48 23.54 -7.18
CA VAL A 174 19.50 24.14 -6.31
C VAL A 174 20.70 23.20 -6.13
N PHE A 175 20.47 21.91 -5.86
CA PHE A 175 21.55 20.96 -5.66
C PHE A 175 22.36 20.67 -6.93
N SER A 176 21.76 20.84 -8.12
CA SER A 176 22.50 20.76 -9.39
C SER A 176 23.41 21.97 -9.64
N GLN A 177 23.13 23.10 -9.01
CA GLN A 177 23.91 24.35 -9.09
C GLN A 177 24.88 24.48 -7.90
N SER A 178 25.44 23.38 -7.42
CA SER A 178 26.20 23.33 -6.17
C SER A 178 27.32 24.37 -6.07
N ALA A 179 28.01 24.71 -7.20
CA ALA A 179 29.03 25.74 -7.24
C ALA A 179 28.52 27.18 -6.98
N VAL A 180 27.29 27.50 -7.46
CA VAL A 180 26.65 28.81 -7.31
C VAL A 180 25.86 28.86 -6.00
N ALA A 181 25.22 27.78 -5.63
CA ALA A 181 24.39 27.69 -4.43
C ALA A 181 25.22 27.61 -3.14
N ALA A 182 26.49 27.20 -3.21
CA ALA A 182 27.42 27.22 -2.08
C ALA A 182 27.72 28.66 -1.59
N ASP A 183 27.60 29.63 -2.49
CA ASP A 183 27.86 31.06 -2.17
C ASP A 183 26.61 31.74 -1.56
N ASP A 184 25.42 31.11 -1.63
CA ASP A 184 24.19 31.61 -1.01
C ASP A 184 23.62 30.61 0.03
N PRO A 185 24.00 30.75 1.31
CA PRO A 185 23.50 29.87 2.38
C PRO A 185 21.98 29.91 2.56
N ARG A 186 21.31 31.00 2.16
CA ARG A 186 19.86 31.11 2.26
C ARG A 186 19.15 30.24 1.22
N LEU A 187 19.67 30.26 -0.02
CA LEU A 187 19.14 29.45 -1.10
C LEU A 187 19.30 27.96 -0.78
N TRP A 188 20.47 27.57 -0.28
CA TRP A 188 20.77 26.22 0.15
C TRP A 188 19.83 25.74 1.27
N ASN A 189 19.65 26.54 2.33
CA ASN A 189 18.73 26.22 3.42
C ASN A 189 17.26 26.11 2.96
N ASN A 190 16.85 26.98 2.01
CA ASN A 190 15.49 26.89 1.44
C ASN A 190 15.29 25.61 0.62
N ALA A 191 16.31 25.11 -0.06
CA ALA A 191 16.25 23.84 -0.79
C ALA A 191 16.03 22.65 0.16
N TRP A 192 16.71 22.59 1.30
CA TRP A 192 16.48 21.58 2.33
C TRP A 192 15.07 21.66 2.91
N LYS A 193 14.59 22.85 3.24
CA LYS A 193 13.21 23.05 3.71
C LYS A 193 12.19 22.60 2.66
N ALA A 194 12.40 22.93 1.40
CA ALA A 194 11.53 22.49 0.31
C ALA A 194 11.52 20.96 0.20
N LEU A 195 12.68 20.31 0.27
CA LEU A 195 12.77 18.85 0.24
C LEU A 195 11.97 18.20 1.38
N ILE A 196 12.10 18.72 2.61
CA ILE A 196 11.34 18.25 3.77
C ILE A 196 9.83 18.44 3.56
N VAL A 197 9.40 19.60 3.05
CA VAL A 197 7.97 19.84 2.74
C VAL A 197 7.47 18.86 1.69
N GLY A 198 8.24 18.59 0.63
CA GLY A 198 7.90 17.58 -0.37
C GLY A 198 7.75 16.18 0.23
N MET A 199 8.69 15.78 1.10
CA MET A 199 8.62 14.51 1.84
C MET A 199 7.35 14.44 2.71
N LEU A 200 7.05 15.49 3.47
CA LEU A 200 5.85 15.58 4.30
C LEU A 200 4.57 15.42 3.48
N ILE A 201 4.46 16.08 2.34
CA ILE A 201 3.28 15.98 1.47
C ILE A 201 3.09 14.52 1.00
N LEU A 202 4.17 13.82 0.64
CA LEU A 202 4.09 12.43 0.19
C LEU A 202 3.67 11.45 1.29
N THR A 203 3.94 11.75 2.57
CA THR A 203 3.42 10.96 3.69
C THR A 203 1.91 11.14 3.90
N SER A 204 1.30 12.05 3.16
CA SER A 204 -0.15 12.32 3.21
C SER A 204 -0.70 12.57 4.62
N PRO A 205 -0.08 13.50 5.40
CA PRO A 205 -0.52 13.79 6.75
C PRO A 205 -1.91 14.43 6.75
N VAL A 206 -2.53 14.49 7.91
CA VAL A 206 -3.74 15.31 8.09
C VAL A 206 -3.36 16.80 7.89
N PRO A 207 -4.01 17.56 6.98
CA PRO A 207 -5.28 17.29 6.28
C PRO A 207 -5.11 16.66 4.86
N LEU A 208 -3.91 16.37 4.36
CA LEU A 208 -3.67 15.91 3.00
C LEU A 208 -4.07 14.43 2.73
N HIS A 209 -4.48 13.70 3.77
CA HIS A 209 -4.92 12.30 3.74
C HIS A 209 -6.19 12.03 2.92
N GLY A 210 -6.90 13.07 2.49
CA GLY A 210 -8.26 12.96 1.94
C GLY A 210 -8.40 12.09 0.67
N TRP A 211 -7.30 11.73 0.00
CA TRP A 211 -7.33 10.78 -1.11
C TRP A 211 -7.51 9.33 -0.64
N ILE A 212 -6.91 8.95 0.51
CA ILE A 212 -7.02 7.59 1.09
C ILE A 212 -8.48 7.33 1.48
N THR A 213 -9.09 8.25 2.22
CA THR A 213 -10.50 8.12 2.64
C THR A 213 -11.45 8.14 1.45
N ALA A 214 -11.18 8.97 0.43
CA ALA A 214 -11.99 9.01 -0.77
C ALA A 214 -11.93 7.70 -1.58
N LEU A 215 -10.81 6.98 -1.59
CA LEU A 215 -10.71 5.65 -2.19
C LEU A 215 -11.66 4.67 -1.50
N GLY A 216 -11.73 4.68 -0.17
CA GLY A 216 -12.66 3.81 0.55
C GLY A 216 -14.13 4.13 0.28
N GLU A 217 -14.47 5.40 0.09
CA GLU A 217 -15.86 5.85 -0.11
C GLU A 217 -16.38 5.69 -1.54
N SER A 218 -15.51 5.87 -2.54
CA SER A 218 -15.95 6.06 -3.93
C SER A 218 -15.21 5.20 -4.97
N SER A 219 -14.34 4.27 -4.56
CA SER A 219 -13.79 3.25 -5.44
C SER A 219 -14.16 1.84 -4.95
N SER A 220 -13.86 0.81 -5.75
CA SER A 220 -14.07 -0.56 -5.30
C SER A 220 -13.16 -0.89 -4.10
N ALA A 221 -13.60 -1.80 -3.23
CA ALA A 221 -12.84 -2.18 -2.05
C ALA A 221 -11.44 -2.70 -2.41
N PHE A 222 -11.34 -3.48 -3.48
CA PHE A 222 -10.06 -3.99 -4.00
C PHE A 222 -9.17 -2.89 -4.56
N ALA A 223 -9.72 -1.95 -5.34
CA ALA A 223 -8.96 -0.82 -5.85
C ALA A 223 -8.37 0.01 -4.69
N GLY A 224 -9.20 0.36 -3.70
CA GLY A 224 -8.75 1.11 -2.53
C GLY A 224 -7.62 0.40 -1.77
N ALA A 225 -7.80 -0.90 -1.48
CA ALA A 225 -6.78 -1.72 -0.81
C ALA A 225 -5.45 -1.77 -1.57
N PHE A 226 -5.53 -2.10 -2.86
CA PHE A 226 -4.35 -2.23 -3.73
C PHE A 226 -3.60 -0.91 -3.85
N LEU A 227 -4.30 0.19 -4.18
CA LEU A 227 -3.68 1.48 -4.42
C LEU A 227 -2.99 2.04 -3.18
N VAL A 228 -3.65 1.98 -2.01
CA VAL A 228 -3.04 2.47 -0.75
C VAL A 228 -1.84 1.61 -0.37
N GLY A 229 -1.93 0.30 -0.54
CA GLY A 229 -0.84 -0.60 -0.18
C GLY A 229 0.41 -0.42 -1.04
N VAL A 230 0.28 -0.42 -2.37
CA VAL A 230 1.43 -0.24 -3.27
C VAL A 230 2.03 1.16 -3.16
N TRP A 231 1.19 2.18 -2.95
CA TRP A 231 1.65 3.54 -2.68
C TRP A 231 2.50 3.60 -1.40
N GLN A 232 2.05 2.97 -0.32
CA GLN A 232 2.76 2.96 0.95
C GLN A 232 4.16 2.35 0.83
N ILE A 233 4.29 1.21 0.14
CA ILE A 233 5.59 0.57 -0.11
C ILE A 233 6.50 1.50 -0.93
N ALA A 234 5.95 2.11 -1.99
CA ALA A 234 6.71 2.99 -2.87
C ALA A 234 7.21 4.24 -2.14
N ILE A 235 6.33 4.92 -1.38
CA ILE A 235 6.70 6.14 -0.64
C ILE A 235 7.69 5.82 0.49
N TYR A 236 7.46 4.76 1.27
CA TYR A 236 8.40 4.34 2.30
C TYR A 236 9.81 4.11 1.72
N THR A 237 9.90 3.36 0.63
CA THR A 237 11.18 3.07 -0.03
C THR A 237 11.86 4.34 -0.55
N PHE A 238 11.09 5.21 -1.19
CA PHE A 238 11.60 6.47 -1.72
C PHE A 238 12.13 7.39 -0.62
N LEU A 239 11.36 7.60 0.45
CA LEU A 239 11.77 8.45 1.56
C LEU A 239 13.02 7.91 2.26
N ARG A 240 13.10 6.60 2.44
CA ARG A 240 14.30 5.99 3.03
C ARG A 240 15.53 6.17 2.13
N ARG A 241 15.38 5.99 0.81
CA ARG A 241 16.48 6.27 -0.14
C ARG A 241 16.90 7.73 -0.10
N LEU A 242 15.96 8.67 0.05
CA LEU A 242 16.27 10.09 0.21
C LEU A 242 17.11 10.34 1.46
N LEU A 243 16.72 9.78 2.61
CA LEU A 243 17.47 9.93 3.86
C LEU A 243 18.88 9.33 3.76
N PHE A 244 19.03 8.21 3.06
CA PHE A 244 20.33 7.59 2.83
C PHE A 244 21.20 8.42 1.87
N THR A 245 20.62 8.92 0.77
CA THR A 245 21.35 9.70 -0.25
C THR A 245 21.71 11.11 0.25
N TYR A 246 20.84 11.68 1.08
CA TYR A 246 20.97 13.03 1.60
C TYR A 246 20.91 13.04 3.14
N PRO A 247 21.92 12.51 3.84
CA PRO A 247 21.89 12.39 5.30
C PRO A 247 21.74 13.72 6.03
N ALA A 248 22.20 14.83 5.43
CA ALA A 248 22.00 16.17 5.98
C ALA A 248 20.52 16.54 6.21
N ILE A 249 19.55 15.81 5.64
CA ILE A 249 18.11 16.01 5.95
C ILE A 249 17.87 15.83 7.45
N THR A 250 18.53 14.88 8.11
CA THR A 250 18.36 14.59 9.54
C THR A 250 18.83 15.74 10.43
N ASP A 251 19.78 16.56 9.97
CA ASP A 251 20.27 17.74 10.68
C ASP A 251 19.23 18.87 10.67
N PHE A 252 18.40 18.96 9.62
CA PHE A 252 17.34 19.95 9.49
C PHE A 252 16.02 19.48 10.11
N ALA A 253 15.68 18.20 9.99
CA ALA A 253 14.45 17.63 10.48
C ALA A 253 14.63 16.12 10.70
N ASP A 254 14.90 15.70 11.92
CA ASP A 254 15.00 14.29 12.28
C ASP A 254 13.62 13.59 12.11
N PRO A 255 13.50 12.63 11.16
CA PRO A 255 12.26 11.89 10.97
C PRO A 255 11.82 11.12 12.23
N GLY A 256 12.75 10.71 13.08
CA GLY A 256 12.44 10.04 14.34
C GLY A 256 11.65 10.92 15.32
N LEU A 257 11.74 12.23 15.19
CA LEU A 257 11.01 13.16 16.04
C LEU A 257 9.61 13.48 15.51
N TRP A 258 9.48 13.78 14.21
CA TRP A 258 8.19 14.27 13.68
C TRP A 258 7.30 13.18 13.09
N LEU A 259 7.88 12.12 12.51
CA LEU A 259 7.11 11.06 11.85
C LEU A 259 6.19 10.29 12.80
N PRO A 260 6.61 9.93 14.04
CA PRO A 260 5.71 9.28 15.00
C PRO A 260 4.51 10.15 15.37
N TRP A 261 4.68 11.47 15.52
CA TRP A 261 3.58 12.38 15.81
C TRP A 261 2.59 12.50 14.65
N ILE A 262 3.09 12.65 13.43
CA ILE A 262 2.23 12.64 12.23
C ILE A 262 1.44 11.35 12.16
N ALA A 263 2.10 10.22 12.34
CA ALA A 263 1.48 8.90 12.31
C ALA A 263 0.37 8.76 13.36
N VAL A 264 0.64 9.14 14.60
CA VAL A 264 -0.35 9.06 15.69
C VAL A 264 -1.52 10.01 15.46
N ILE A 265 -1.28 11.25 15.02
CA ILE A 265 -2.36 12.19 14.68
C ILE A 265 -3.24 11.59 13.58
N GLN A 266 -2.63 10.97 12.57
CA GLN A 266 -3.34 10.31 11.48
C GLN A 266 -4.17 9.11 11.96
N MET A 267 -3.61 8.30 12.87
CA MET A 267 -4.32 7.16 13.49
C MET A 267 -5.47 7.63 14.38
N LEU A 268 -5.30 8.69 15.18
CA LEU A 268 -6.35 9.28 16.01
C LEU A 268 -7.49 9.84 15.14
N TRP A 269 -7.14 10.58 14.10
CA TRP A 269 -8.11 11.07 13.13
C TRP A 269 -8.91 9.94 12.51
N ALA A 270 -8.21 8.90 12.02
CA ALA A 270 -8.86 7.73 11.47
C ALA A 270 -9.78 7.04 12.49
N GLY A 271 -9.30 6.80 13.71
CA GLY A 271 -10.08 6.17 14.79
C GLY A 271 -11.36 6.94 15.14
N ALA A 272 -11.25 8.26 15.31
CA ALA A 272 -12.38 9.10 15.59
C ALA A 272 -13.45 9.06 14.49
N PHE A 273 -13.04 9.12 13.23
CA PHE A 273 -13.96 9.06 12.10
C PHE A 273 -14.47 7.64 11.80
N MET A 274 -13.72 6.58 12.13
CA MET A 274 -14.27 5.21 12.13
C MET A 274 -15.43 5.08 13.10
N PHE A 275 -15.27 5.62 14.31
CA PHE A 275 -16.36 5.63 15.30
C PHE A 275 -17.59 6.42 14.83
N GLY A 276 -17.38 7.56 14.15
CA GLY A 276 -18.44 8.41 13.59
C GLY A 276 -19.03 7.93 12.25
N SER A 277 -18.47 6.89 11.61
CA SER A 277 -18.88 6.46 10.27
C SER A 277 -20.35 5.99 10.23
N GLN A 278 -21.04 6.28 9.11
CA GLN A 278 -22.43 5.86 8.86
C GLN A 278 -22.55 4.87 7.69
N ARG A 279 -21.44 4.64 6.97
CA ARG A 279 -21.37 3.78 5.78
C ARG A 279 -20.15 2.88 5.83
N LEU A 280 -20.23 1.68 5.24
CA LEU A 280 -19.09 0.75 5.22
C LEU A 280 -17.88 1.29 4.44
N GLY A 281 -18.09 1.99 3.33
CA GLY A 281 -16.98 2.59 2.57
C GLY A 281 -16.26 3.71 3.34
N GLN A 282 -16.97 4.47 4.19
CA GLN A 282 -16.34 5.43 5.08
C GLN A 282 -15.46 4.72 6.10
N LEU A 283 -16.01 3.71 6.78
CA LEU A 283 -15.23 2.89 7.72
C LEU A 283 -13.99 2.30 7.04
N TRP A 284 -14.16 1.76 5.83
CA TRP A 284 -13.08 1.19 5.04
C TRP A 284 -11.98 2.23 4.73
N GLY A 285 -12.36 3.41 4.26
CA GLY A 285 -11.40 4.48 3.97
C GLY A 285 -10.59 4.91 5.19
N TYR A 286 -11.22 4.97 6.38
CA TYR A 286 -10.52 5.29 7.62
C TYR A 286 -9.69 4.11 8.17
N LEU A 287 -10.08 2.85 7.92
CA LEU A 287 -9.24 1.68 8.20
C LEU A 287 -7.95 1.71 7.37
N LEU A 288 -8.06 2.06 6.07
CA LEU A 288 -6.89 2.25 5.21
C LEU A 288 -5.99 3.38 5.72
N LEU A 289 -6.57 4.50 6.16
CA LEU A 289 -5.83 5.62 6.72
C LEU A 289 -5.14 5.24 8.03
N TRP A 290 -5.82 4.50 8.89
CA TRP A 290 -5.26 4.02 10.16
C TRP A 290 -4.07 3.09 9.92
N MET A 291 -4.22 2.11 9.02
CA MET A 291 -3.16 1.19 8.61
C MET A 291 -1.94 1.94 8.06
N TYR A 292 -2.19 2.95 7.21
CA TYR A 292 -1.15 3.78 6.62
C TYR A 292 -0.35 4.53 7.69
N GLY A 293 -1.04 5.19 8.64
CA GLY A 293 -0.39 5.87 9.77
C GLY A 293 0.40 4.91 10.66
N ALA A 294 -0.16 3.75 10.94
CA ALA A 294 0.47 2.78 11.84
C ALA A 294 1.76 2.15 11.28
N ALA A 295 1.95 2.09 9.95
CA ALA A 295 3.23 1.68 9.39
C ALA A 295 4.28 2.79 9.47
N PHE A 296 3.89 4.06 9.32
CA PHE A 296 4.79 5.20 9.58
C PHE A 296 5.16 5.33 11.05
N LEU A 297 4.25 4.99 11.97
CA LEU A 297 4.56 4.92 13.40
C LEU A 297 5.66 3.87 13.68
N ALA A 298 5.53 2.68 13.11
CA ALA A 298 6.53 1.63 13.23
C ALA A 298 7.90 2.11 12.72
N TRP A 299 7.95 2.77 11.56
CA TRP A 299 9.19 3.29 11.02
C TRP A 299 9.80 4.42 11.86
N GLY A 300 9.00 5.41 12.25
CA GLY A 300 9.50 6.59 12.99
C GLY A 300 10.02 6.26 14.39
N LEU A 301 9.41 5.26 15.07
CA LEU A 301 9.82 4.89 16.43
C LEU A 301 11.07 4.01 16.47
N THR A 302 11.28 3.17 15.48
CA THR A 302 12.25 2.08 15.58
C THR A 302 13.55 2.38 14.85
N GLY A 303 13.62 3.46 14.06
CA GLY A 303 14.83 3.84 13.32
C GLY A 303 15.32 2.70 12.43
N GLU A 304 16.58 2.27 12.60
CA GLU A 304 17.14 1.14 11.85
C GLU A 304 16.44 -0.20 12.14
N LEU A 305 16.06 -0.44 13.41
CA LEU A 305 15.27 -1.62 13.81
C LEU A 305 13.87 -1.61 13.22
N GLY A 306 13.32 -0.45 12.87
CA GLY A 306 12.01 -0.30 12.26
C GLY A 306 11.87 -0.93 10.90
N SER A 307 12.95 -1.13 10.22
CA SER A 307 12.95 -1.72 8.90
C SER A 307 12.44 -3.16 8.91
N GLU A 308 12.82 -3.99 9.87
CA GLU A 308 12.34 -5.37 9.97
C GLU A 308 10.83 -5.39 10.24
N ALA A 309 10.36 -4.63 11.22
CA ALA A 309 8.94 -4.53 11.54
C ALA A 309 8.12 -4.02 10.35
N VAL A 310 8.61 -3.04 9.61
CA VAL A 310 7.95 -2.50 8.42
C VAL A 310 7.92 -3.53 7.29
N PHE A 311 9.00 -4.25 7.01
CA PHE A 311 8.99 -5.31 6.00
C PHE A 311 8.07 -6.45 6.37
N TRP A 312 8.04 -6.85 7.64
CA TRP A 312 7.10 -7.85 8.10
C TRP A 312 5.65 -7.38 7.93
N LEU A 313 5.37 -6.13 8.27
CA LEU A 313 4.06 -5.52 8.00
C LEU A 313 3.73 -5.54 6.51
N PHE A 314 4.66 -5.19 5.63
CA PHE A 314 4.44 -5.21 4.18
C PHE A 314 4.25 -6.62 3.60
N LEU A 315 4.73 -7.66 4.25
CA LEU A 315 4.44 -9.05 3.85
C LEU A 315 3.03 -9.50 4.24
N VAL A 316 2.57 -9.10 5.44
CA VAL A 316 1.31 -9.62 6.00
C VAL A 316 0.11 -8.73 5.67
N THR A 317 0.30 -7.42 5.60
CA THR A 317 -0.78 -6.46 5.31
C THR A 317 -1.54 -6.78 4.03
N PRO A 318 -0.93 -7.22 2.89
CA PRO A 318 -1.67 -7.59 1.68
C PRO A 318 -2.73 -8.65 1.92
N LEU A 319 -2.40 -9.66 2.71
CA LEU A 319 -3.34 -10.74 3.05
C LEU A 319 -4.56 -10.20 3.81
N VAL A 320 -4.30 -9.37 4.82
CA VAL A 320 -5.38 -8.81 5.67
C VAL A 320 -6.21 -7.79 4.90
N LEU A 321 -5.57 -6.96 4.07
CA LEU A 321 -6.28 -6.03 3.18
C LEU A 321 -7.14 -6.77 2.15
N THR A 322 -6.61 -7.83 1.55
CA THR A 322 -7.36 -8.66 0.60
C THR A 322 -8.56 -9.32 1.27
N LEU A 323 -8.39 -9.84 2.49
CA LEU A 323 -9.47 -10.41 3.29
C LEU A 323 -10.59 -9.38 3.55
N THR A 324 -10.21 -8.20 4.05
CA THR A 324 -11.16 -7.14 4.37
C THR A 324 -11.88 -6.64 3.11
N ALA A 325 -11.12 -6.42 2.03
CA ALA A 325 -11.65 -6.00 0.74
C ALA A 325 -12.58 -7.05 0.12
N ALA A 326 -12.25 -8.35 0.25
CA ALA A 326 -13.10 -9.44 -0.23
C ALA A 326 -14.45 -9.47 0.49
N GLY A 327 -14.44 -9.35 1.83
CA GLY A 327 -15.65 -9.25 2.62
C GLY A 327 -16.50 -8.04 2.23
N LEU A 328 -15.89 -6.86 2.19
CA LEU A 328 -16.57 -5.62 1.81
C LEU A 328 -17.12 -5.65 0.38
N GLN A 329 -16.35 -6.15 -0.58
CA GLN A 329 -16.76 -6.24 -1.99
C GLN A 329 -17.97 -7.16 -2.14
N SER A 330 -17.97 -8.30 -1.46
CA SER A 330 -19.10 -9.24 -1.48
C SER A 330 -20.36 -8.60 -0.89
N ILE A 331 -20.24 -7.88 0.22
CA ILE A 331 -21.35 -7.13 0.83
C ILE A 331 -21.83 -6.03 -0.13
N ALA A 332 -20.90 -5.25 -0.73
CA ALA A 332 -21.23 -4.17 -1.64
C ALA A 332 -21.96 -4.66 -2.91
N HIS A 333 -21.66 -5.84 -3.40
CA HIS A 333 -22.39 -6.43 -4.55
C HIS A 333 -23.88 -6.68 -4.25
N ARG A 334 -24.25 -6.88 -2.99
CA ARG A 334 -25.62 -7.19 -2.59
C ARG A 334 -26.39 -5.97 -2.09
N PHE A 335 -25.72 -5.14 -1.30
CA PHE A 335 -26.35 -3.98 -0.66
C PHE A 335 -26.11 -2.67 -1.41
N GLY A 336 -25.40 -2.72 -2.55
CA GLY A 336 -24.97 -1.55 -3.32
C GLY A 336 -23.61 -1.01 -2.87
N GLU A 337 -23.02 -0.18 -3.72
CA GLU A 337 -21.73 0.46 -3.45
C GLU A 337 -21.85 1.39 -2.23
N ASN A 338 -20.95 1.25 -1.27
CA ASN A 338 -20.90 2.06 -0.05
C ASN A 338 -22.25 2.09 0.74
N PRO A 339 -22.78 0.92 1.16
CA PRO A 339 -24.09 0.87 1.80
C PRO A 339 -24.07 1.56 3.17
N ALA A 340 -25.16 2.27 3.48
CA ALA A 340 -25.38 2.83 4.80
C ALA A 340 -25.70 1.71 5.81
N TYR A 341 -25.33 1.90 7.07
CA TYR A 341 -25.54 0.90 8.14
C TYR A 341 -26.98 0.49 8.32
N GLU A 342 -27.93 1.38 8.04
CA GLU A 342 -29.37 1.13 8.11
C GLU A 342 -29.85 0.06 7.12
N LYS A 343 -29.11 -0.15 6.02
CA LYS A 343 -29.44 -1.14 4.98
C LYS A 343 -28.81 -2.51 5.20
N LEU A 344 -28.00 -2.69 6.25
CA LEU A 344 -27.13 -3.85 6.44
C LEU A 344 -27.72 -4.92 7.37
N HIS A 345 -29.00 -4.76 7.77
CA HIS A 345 -29.63 -5.72 8.66
C HIS A 345 -29.67 -7.14 8.05
N GLY A 346 -29.28 -8.13 8.83
CA GLY A 346 -29.29 -9.53 8.44
C GLY A 346 -28.14 -9.96 7.51
N ALA A 347 -27.16 -9.11 7.26
CA ALA A 347 -26.03 -9.45 6.40
C ALA A 347 -25.31 -10.72 6.89
N SER A 348 -25.09 -10.89 8.20
CA SER A 348 -24.43 -12.07 8.77
C SER A 348 -25.21 -13.37 8.59
N GLU A 349 -26.54 -13.34 8.53
CA GLU A 349 -27.35 -14.54 8.36
C GLU A 349 -27.30 -15.09 6.94
N ARG A 350 -27.14 -14.21 5.94
CA ARG A 350 -27.12 -14.57 4.52
C ARG A 350 -25.72 -14.64 3.93
N MET A 351 -24.79 -13.85 4.50
CA MET A 351 -23.40 -13.71 4.04
C MET A 351 -22.42 -13.83 5.22
N PRO A 352 -22.39 -14.98 5.93
CA PRO A 352 -21.65 -15.13 7.17
C PRO A 352 -20.15 -14.96 6.98
N LEU A 353 -19.55 -15.55 5.94
CA LEU A 353 -18.10 -15.46 5.70
C LEU A 353 -17.70 -14.08 5.19
N SER A 354 -18.48 -13.43 4.33
CA SER A 354 -18.21 -12.05 3.89
C SER A 354 -18.26 -11.08 5.06
N THR A 355 -19.26 -11.22 5.94
CA THR A 355 -19.38 -10.40 7.14
C THR A 355 -18.24 -10.66 8.11
N LEU A 356 -17.89 -11.92 8.34
CA LEU A 356 -16.76 -12.30 9.19
C LEU A 356 -15.44 -11.79 8.59
N GLY A 357 -15.22 -11.95 7.29
CA GLY A 357 -14.01 -11.50 6.59
C GLY A 357 -13.80 -9.99 6.70
N PHE A 358 -14.88 -9.21 6.57
CA PHE A 358 -14.81 -7.76 6.74
C PHE A 358 -14.51 -7.35 8.19
N ILE A 359 -15.24 -7.93 9.16
CA ILE A 359 -15.08 -7.59 10.59
C ILE A 359 -13.72 -8.07 11.09
N ALA A 360 -13.39 -9.34 10.89
CA ALA A 360 -12.11 -9.91 11.32
C ALA A 360 -10.93 -9.20 10.64
N GLY A 361 -11.01 -9.00 9.32
CA GLY A 361 -9.98 -8.26 8.59
C GLY A 361 -9.81 -6.84 9.10
N GLY A 362 -10.90 -6.11 9.39
CA GLY A 362 -10.85 -4.77 9.99
C GLY A 362 -10.17 -4.76 11.37
N ILE A 363 -10.51 -5.72 12.22
CA ILE A 363 -9.88 -5.89 13.54
C ILE A 363 -8.39 -6.27 13.40
N PHE A 364 -8.05 -7.12 12.43
CA PHE A 364 -6.67 -7.52 12.17
C PHE A 364 -5.82 -6.36 11.62
N LEU A 365 -6.40 -5.48 10.77
CA LEU A 365 -5.73 -4.26 10.30
C LEU A 365 -5.38 -3.31 11.44
N LEU A 366 -6.25 -3.22 12.45
CA LEU A 366 -5.99 -2.46 13.67
C LEU A 366 -4.87 -3.08 14.52
N GLY A 367 -4.55 -4.36 14.32
CA GLY A 367 -3.53 -5.07 15.09
C GLY A 367 -4.04 -5.58 16.44
N TRP A 368 -5.30 -5.97 16.52
CA TRP A 368 -5.88 -6.62 17.69
C TRP A 368 -5.34 -8.04 17.87
N PRO A 369 -5.29 -8.56 19.14
CA PRO A 369 -4.88 -9.93 19.40
C PRO A 369 -5.57 -10.97 18.53
N LEU A 370 -4.89 -12.05 18.20
CA LEU A 370 -5.26 -13.11 17.26
C LEU A 370 -5.25 -12.69 15.78
N GLY A 371 -4.91 -11.45 15.47
CA GLY A 371 -4.71 -10.99 14.10
C GLY A 371 -3.27 -11.19 13.61
N ALA A 372 -3.11 -11.46 12.32
CA ALA A 372 -1.80 -11.68 11.70
C ALA A 372 -0.83 -10.48 11.84
N LEU A 373 -1.35 -9.27 12.04
CA LEU A 373 -0.55 -8.05 12.24
C LEU A 373 -0.22 -7.77 13.72
N PHE A 374 -0.81 -8.50 14.67
CA PHE A 374 -0.67 -8.26 16.10
C PHE A 374 0.79 -8.27 16.60
N PRO A 375 1.64 -9.27 16.27
CA PRO A 375 3.00 -9.34 16.81
C PRO A 375 3.81 -8.08 16.54
N MET A 376 3.74 -7.55 15.30
CA MET A 376 4.48 -6.34 14.92
C MET A 376 3.86 -5.05 15.46
N ARG A 377 2.53 -5.02 15.63
CA ARG A 377 1.86 -3.90 16.30
C ARG A 377 2.24 -3.86 17.78
N LEU A 378 2.26 -5.01 18.44
CA LEU A 378 2.70 -5.11 19.83
C LEU A 378 4.15 -4.63 19.99
N ALA A 379 5.06 -5.10 19.13
CA ALA A 379 6.45 -4.64 19.13
C ALA A 379 6.56 -3.12 18.93
N THR A 380 5.79 -2.56 17.99
CA THR A 380 5.74 -1.10 17.75
C THR A 380 5.26 -0.35 18.99
N PHE A 381 4.22 -0.85 19.67
CA PHE A 381 3.68 -0.21 20.88
C PHE A 381 4.62 -0.32 22.08
N GLN A 382 5.34 -1.44 22.23
CA GLN A 382 6.37 -1.59 23.27
C GLN A 382 7.52 -0.58 23.08
N VAL A 383 7.96 -0.38 21.82
CA VAL A 383 8.96 0.65 21.51
C VAL A 383 8.40 2.06 21.76
N ALA A 384 7.12 2.30 21.44
CA ALA A 384 6.47 3.58 21.71
C ALA A 384 6.40 3.88 23.22
N GLU A 385 6.05 2.89 24.03
CA GLU A 385 6.01 3.01 25.49
C GLU A 385 7.40 3.37 26.07
N TYR A 386 8.43 2.65 25.61
CA TYR A 386 9.78 2.85 26.12
C TYR A 386 10.40 4.19 25.69
N ARG A 387 10.23 4.59 24.40
CA ARG A 387 10.89 5.78 23.83
C ARG A 387 10.09 7.06 23.97
N ALA A 388 8.77 6.97 23.98
CA ALA A 388 7.87 8.12 23.90
C ALA A 388 6.49 7.79 24.49
N GLY A 389 6.41 7.63 25.80
CA GLY A 389 5.19 7.22 26.50
C GLY A 389 3.93 8.01 26.13
N ASN A 390 4.05 9.30 25.83
CA ASN A 390 2.92 10.11 25.36
C ASN A 390 2.39 9.61 24.01
N ILE A 391 3.27 9.25 23.08
CA ILE A 391 2.88 8.69 21.76
C ILE A 391 2.16 7.36 21.93
N PHE A 392 2.63 6.51 22.84
CA PHE A 392 1.97 5.25 23.20
C PHE A 392 0.51 5.47 23.64
N LEU A 393 0.26 6.40 24.58
CA LEU A 393 -1.07 6.68 25.09
C LEU A 393 -2.03 7.12 23.97
N TRP A 394 -1.57 8.00 23.10
CA TRP A 394 -2.37 8.46 21.95
C TRP A 394 -2.60 7.37 20.91
N ALA A 395 -1.61 6.50 20.67
CA ALA A 395 -1.75 5.35 19.79
C ALA A 395 -2.76 4.33 20.35
N MET A 396 -2.77 4.10 21.66
CA MET A 396 -3.76 3.26 22.34
C MET A 396 -5.17 3.85 22.25
N LEU A 397 -5.32 5.16 22.42
CA LEU A 397 -6.60 5.83 22.23
C LEU A 397 -7.09 5.69 20.77
N ALA A 398 -6.20 5.86 19.81
CA ALA A 398 -6.52 5.66 18.38
C ALA A 398 -6.99 4.22 18.11
N LEU A 399 -6.31 3.23 18.69
CA LEU A 399 -6.69 1.83 18.59
C LEU A 399 -8.07 1.58 19.19
N ALA A 400 -8.34 2.08 20.39
CA ALA A 400 -9.62 1.92 21.06
C ALA A 400 -10.78 2.50 20.23
N LEU A 401 -10.63 3.73 19.71
CA LEU A 401 -11.61 4.36 18.85
C LEU A 401 -11.84 3.58 17.55
N GLY A 402 -10.77 3.06 16.93
CA GLY A 402 -10.86 2.24 15.74
C GLY A 402 -11.62 0.93 15.98
N VAL A 403 -11.31 0.22 17.07
CA VAL A 403 -12.00 -1.01 17.48
C VAL A 403 -13.47 -0.75 17.73
N LEU A 404 -13.82 0.32 18.46
CA LEU A 404 -15.21 0.72 18.68
C LEU A 404 -15.95 1.01 17.36
N GLY A 405 -15.28 1.63 16.37
CA GLY A 405 -15.83 1.84 15.03
C GLY A 405 -16.16 0.52 14.32
N VAL A 406 -15.24 -0.45 14.36
CA VAL A 406 -15.49 -1.79 13.76
C VAL A 406 -16.57 -2.55 14.51
N ILE A 407 -16.60 -2.51 15.86
CA ILE A 407 -17.66 -3.14 16.66
C ILE A 407 -19.04 -2.54 16.33
N ARG A 408 -19.11 -1.22 16.15
CA ARG A 408 -20.36 -0.56 15.74
C ARG A 408 -20.86 -1.07 14.38
N ALA A 409 -19.97 -1.22 13.40
CA ALA A 409 -20.32 -1.80 12.11
C ALA A 409 -20.73 -3.27 12.24
N ALA A 410 -19.99 -4.06 13.03
CA ALA A 410 -20.29 -5.45 13.32
C ALA A 410 -21.71 -5.61 13.90
N ARG A 411 -22.08 -4.79 14.90
CA ARG A 411 -23.42 -4.80 15.49
C ARG A 411 -24.52 -4.57 14.46
N ARG A 412 -24.27 -3.74 13.45
CA ARG A 412 -25.25 -3.50 12.37
C ARG A 412 -25.33 -4.68 11.40
N LEU A 413 -24.19 -5.24 11.04
CA LEU A 413 -24.10 -6.41 10.15
C LEU A 413 -24.71 -7.67 10.77
N THR A 414 -24.65 -7.81 12.10
CA THR A 414 -25.18 -8.98 12.85
C THR A 414 -26.60 -8.76 13.40
N SER A 415 -27.22 -7.60 13.13
CA SER A 415 -28.60 -7.35 13.52
C SER A 415 -29.57 -8.27 12.76
N PRO A 416 -30.78 -8.61 13.33
CA PRO A 416 -31.72 -9.52 12.71
C PRO A 416 -32.11 -9.13 11.28
N LEU A 417 -32.37 -10.14 10.46
CA LEU A 417 -32.78 -9.97 9.07
C LEU A 417 -34.16 -9.28 9.01
N GLN A 418 -34.23 -8.19 8.26
CA GLN A 418 -35.49 -7.49 7.99
C GLN A 418 -36.09 -7.83 6.62
N ASP A 419 -35.23 -8.21 5.66
CA ASP A 419 -35.62 -8.56 4.30
C ASP A 419 -35.34 -10.04 4.00
N VAL A 420 -36.38 -10.83 3.80
CA VAL A 420 -36.29 -12.27 3.53
C VAL A 420 -35.79 -12.58 2.12
N THR A 421 -35.80 -11.61 1.20
CA THR A 421 -35.43 -11.79 -0.20
C THR A 421 -33.91 -11.82 -0.45
N LEU A 422 -33.10 -11.56 0.55
CA LEU A 422 -31.64 -11.55 0.42
C LEU A 422 -31.10 -12.93 0.02
N GLU A 423 -30.40 -13.00 -1.11
CA GLU A 423 -29.76 -14.23 -1.59
C GLU A 423 -28.57 -14.63 -0.71
N ARG A 424 -28.29 -15.92 -0.67
CA ARG A 424 -27.14 -16.49 0.04
C ARG A 424 -25.81 -16.06 -0.61
N GLU A 425 -24.77 -16.12 0.18
CA GLU A 425 -23.40 -15.85 -0.24
C GLU A 425 -22.94 -16.78 -1.37
N PRO A 426 -22.31 -16.25 -2.44
CA PRO A 426 -21.72 -17.08 -3.50
C PRO A 426 -20.63 -18.00 -2.94
N ALA A 427 -20.68 -19.30 -3.28
CA ALA A 427 -19.71 -20.28 -2.78
C ALA A 427 -18.25 -19.89 -3.03
N ILE A 428 -17.93 -19.32 -4.20
CA ILE A 428 -16.57 -18.88 -4.54
C ILE A 428 -16.09 -17.77 -3.59
N ALA A 429 -16.96 -16.81 -3.27
CA ALA A 429 -16.65 -15.74 -2.32
C ALA A 429 -16.41 -16.31 -0.92
N ALA A 430 -17.30 -17.20 -0.47
CA ALA A 430 -17.19 -17.89 0.81
C ALA A 430 -15.86 -18.67 0.93
N TRP A 431 -15.51 -19.46 -0.09
CA TRP A 431 -14.25 -20.19 -0.14
C TRP A 431 -13.03 -19.27 -0.13
N THR A 432 -13.03 -18.23 -0.96
CA THR A 432 -11.91 -17.28 -1.04
C THR A 432 -11.66 -16.62 0.31
N ILE A 433 -12.72 -16.14 0.97
CA ILE A 433 -12.64 -15.51 2.29
C ILE A 433 -12.22 -16.53 3.35
N GLY A 434 -12.76 -17.75 3.31
CA GLY A 434 -12.38 -18.83 4.22
C GLY A 434 -10.89 -19.17 4.15
N VAL A 435 -10.33 -19.28 2.94
CA VAL A 435 -8.89 -19.52 2.73
C VAL A 435 -8.05 -18.35 3.25
N LEU A 436 -8.45 -17.10 2.99
CA LEU A 436 -7.73 -15.92 3.49
C LEU A 436 -7.78 -15.81 5.02
N LEU A 437 -8.92 -16.15 5.64
CA LEU A 437 -9.05 -16.23 7.10
C LEU A 437 -8.14 -17.31 7.68
N ALA A 438 -8.15 -18.51 7.09
CA ALA A 438 -7.28 -19.60 7.54
C ALA A 438 -5.80 -19.24 7.42
N ALA A 439 -5.38 -18.66 6.28
CA ALA A 439 -4.01 -18.19 6.08
C ALA A 439 -3.61 -17.11 7.11
N GLY A 440 -4.49 -16.13 7.35
CA GLY A 440 -4.28 -15.12 8.40
C GLY A 440 -4.18 -15.72 9.79
N GLY A 441 -5.00 -16.72 10.11
CA GLY A 441 -4.97 -17.46 11.38
C GLY A 441 -3.66 -18.24 11.57
N VAL A 442 -3.19 -18.93 10.54
CA VAL A 442 -1.91 -19.66 10.58
C VAL A 442 -0.74 -18.71 10.85
N ILE A 443 -0.70 -17.55 10.18
CA ILE A 443 0.35 -16.54 10.40
C ILE A 443 0.24 -15.93 11.80
N ALA A 444 -0.98 -15.68 12.29
CA ALA A 444 -1.20 -15.14 13.64
C ALA A 444 -0.71 -16.09 14.74
N LEU A 445 -0.96 -17.41 14.57
CA LEU A 445 -0.54 -18.44 15.51
C LEU A 445 0.96 -18.76 15.41
N ASN A 446 1.56 -18.60 14.25
CA ASN A 446 2.97 -18.86 14.03
C ASN A 446 3.63 -17.76 13.18
N PRO A 447 3.87 -16.57 13.77
CA PRO A 447 4.50 -15.45 13.05
C PRO A 447 5.91 -15.78 12.57
N GLY A 448 6.60 -16.74 13.21
CA GLY A 448 7.94 -17.20 12.80
C GLY A 448 8.02 -17.79 11.38
N LEU A 449 6.89 -18.19 10.77
CA LEU A 449 6.87 -18.69 9.38
C LEU A 449 7.37 -17.67 8.36
N LEU A 450 7.13 -16.38 8.58
CA LEU A 450 7.50 -15.31 7.65
C LEU A 450 8.81 -14.61 8.04
N SER A 451 9.36 -14.86 9.23
CA SER A 451 10.59 -14.22 9.70
C SER A 451 11.78 -14.41 8.75
N PRO A 452 12.05 -15.61 8.19
CA PRO A 452 13.17 -15.78 7.26
C PRO A 452 13.03 -14.93 5.99
N ILE A 453 11.80 -14.80 5.49
CA ILE A 453 11.50 -13.99 4.30
C ILE A 453 11.69 -12.49 4.64
N ALA A 454 11.15 -12.04 5.76
CA ALA A 454 11.28 -10.65 6.21
C ALA A 454 12.74 -10.25 6.42
N GLN A 455 13.53 -11.11 7.08
CA GLN A 455 14.96 -10.89 7.29
C GLN A 455 15.74 -10.85 5.97
N GLN A 456 15.44 -11.75 5.03
CA GLN A 456 16.09 -11.73 3.72
C GLN A 456 15.79 -10.45 2.94
N LEU A 457 14.54 -10.00 2.94
CA LEU A 457 14.14 -8.73 2.33
C LEU A 457 14.83 -7.54 3.00
N LEU A 458 14.96 -7.56 4.31
CA LEU A 458 15.68 -6.53 5.07
C LEU A 458 17.17 -6.48 4.71
N ILE A 459 17.83 -7.66 4.65
CA ILE A 459 19.24 -7.74 4.24
C ILE A 459 19.43 -7.08 2.87
N TRP A 460 18.60 -7.43 1.89
CA TRP A 460 18.70 -6.82 0.55
C TRP A 460 18.43 -5.32 0.57
N PHE A 461 17.47 -4.88 1.35
CA PHE A 461 17.13 -3.47 1.44
C PHE A 461 18.21 -2.61 2.10
N ASN A 462 18.97 -3.19 3.02
CA ASN A 462 20.09 -2.50 3.69
C ASN A 462 21.39 -2.49 2.89
N MET A 463 21.41 -3.10 1.68
CA MET A 463 22.51 -3.00 0.72
C MET A 463 22.43 -1.71 -0.13
N LEU A 464 21.89 -0.62 0.46
CA LEU A 464 21.79 0.70 -0.17
C LEU A 464 23.16 1.33 -0.39
#